data_382e38cdcbcd3e569e3ad4b668f1281d
#
_entry.id   382e38cdcbcd3e569e3ad4b668f1281d
#
_cell.length_a   1.000
_cell.length_b   1.000
_cell.length_c   1.000
_cell.angle_alpha   90.00
_cell.angle_beta   90.00
_cell.angle_gamma   90.00
#
_symmetry.space_group_name_H-M   'P 1'
#
loop_
_entity.id
_entity.type
_entity.pdbx_description
1 polymer ?
#
loop_
_entity_poly.entity_id
_entity_poly.type
_entity_poly.pdbx_seq_one_letter_code
_entity_poly.pdbx_strand_id
1 'polypeptide(L)'
;MSNDRITAIQIDSGEKFTNDRGMRVIKDGIKSSNMAGQRLAKPDWLKMRIHNSPKFEAVRSIVHEHRLATVCEEAKCPNISECWSAGTATIMLMGDVCTRACRFCSVNTGNPGGWLDPDEPANTAQAVRLMGLKYVVLTSVNRDDLSDGGASHYAAVVKATKALNPHTAVEALTPDFLGDNHAVEILLDSGVEVFAQNVETVARLTHPVRDPRAGYQQTLTVLAHGKAYRPDVVTKTSLMLGLGEQEDELKACMDDLRSHSVDVLTLGQYLQPTPNHLPVERFVSPDEFALYREWGLARGFLEVVSGVFVRSSYRAERVLEHNNVGLGSD
;
A
#
# COMPACT_ATOMS: atom_id res chain seq x y z
N MET A 1 -34.71 30.48 4.28
CA MET A 1 -33.72 29.52 4.78
C MET A 1 -32.59 29.50 3.78
N SER A 2 -31.52 30.26 4.07
CA SER A 2 -30.37 30.40 3.19
C SER A 2 -29.56 29.10 3.21
N ASN A 3 -29.40 28.51 2.05
CA ASN A 3 -28.58 27.34 1.81
C ASN A 3 -27.11 27.82 1.73
N ASP A 4 -26.46 28.03 2.87
CA ASP A 4 -25.01 28.25 2.92
C ASP A 4 -24.30 26.95 2.51
N ARG A 5 -24.07 26.80 1.21
CA ARG A 5 -23.10 25.85 0.71
C ARG A 5 -21.73 26.33 1.19
N ILE A 6 -21.21 25.70 2.23
CA ILE A 6 -19.80 25.83 2.59
C ILE A 6 -19.03 25.32 1.38
N THR A 7 -18.49 26.22 0.60
CA THR A 7 -17.58 25.88 -0.51
C THR A 7 -16.32 25.33 0.15
N ALA A 8 -16.13 24.02 0.09
CA ALA A 8 -14.88 23.42 0.54
C ALA A 8 -13.71 24.11 -0.20
N ILE A 9 -12.78 24.69 0.55
CA ILE A 9 -11.59 25.31 -0.02
C ILE A 9 -10.83 24.22 -0.76
N GLN A 10 -10.76 24.32 -2.07
CA GLN A 10 -9.99 23.39 -2.89
C GLN A 10 -8.50 23.70 -2.70
N ILE A 11 -7.78 22.77 -2.08
CA ILE A 11 -6.33 22.84 -1.86
C ILE A 11 -5.65 22.13 -3.02
N ASP A 12 -4.78 22.81 -3.74
CA ASP A 12 -4.07 22.23 -4.87
C ASP A 12 -2.93 21.31 -4.43
N SER A 13 -2.61 20.33 -5.28
CA SER A 13 -1.49 19.40 -5.05
C SER A 13 -0.18 20.15 -4.83
N GLY A 14 0.55 19.82 -3.78
CA GLY A 14 1.82 20.43 -3.41
C GLY A 14 1.69 21.67 -2.53
N GLU A 15 0.49 22.16 -2.27
CA GLU A 15 0.26 23.29 -1.37
C GLU A 15 0.37 22.87 0.10
N LYS A 16 0.81 23.80 0.93
CA LYS A 16 0.83 23.66 2.39
C LYS A 16 -0.49 24.13 2.96
N PHE A 17 -1.10 23.33 3.81
CA PHE A 17 -2.32 23.72 4.53
C PHE A 17 -2.28 23.19 5.97
N THR A 18 -3.24 23.64 6.76
CA THR A 18 -3.50 23.08 8.10
C THR A 18 -4.74 22.23 8.01
N ASN A 19 -4.63 20.95 8.37
CA ASN A 19 -5.76 20.04 8.37
C ASN A 19 -6.68 20.27 9.59
N ASP A 20 -7.80 19.56 9.64
CA ASP A 20 -8.82 19.69 10.69
C ASP A 20 -8.27 19.37 12.11
N ARG A 21 -7.14 18.66 12.19
CA ARG A 21 -6.43 18.35 13.45
C ARG A 21 -5.38 19.40 13.83
N GLY A 22 -5.29 20.51 13.09
CA GLY A 22 -4.30 21.57 13.32
C GLY A 22 -2.88 21.24 12.85
N MET A 23 -2.67 20.14 12.11
CA MET A 23 -1.36 19.74 11.60
C MET A 23 -1.04 20.50 10.31
N ARG A 24 0.21 21.00 10.19
CA ARG A 24 0.70 21.57 8.93
C ARG A 24 1.17 20.45 8.01
N VAL A 25 0.52 20.33 6.87
CA VAL A 25 0.75 19.26 5.90
C VAL A 25 0.95 19.80 4.48
N ILE A 26 1.54 18.97 3.62
CA ILE A 26 1.68 19.22 2.18
C ILE A 26 0.68 18.28 1.49
N LYS A 27 -0.21 18.88 0.68
CA LYS A 27 -1.21 18.13 -0.08
C LYS A 27 -0.56 17.17 -1.08
N ASP A 28 -1.05 15.93 -1.12
CA ASP A 28 -0.56 14.86 -1.97
C ASP A 28 0.94 14.53 -1.76
N GLY A 29 1.49 14.81 -0.57
CA GLY A 29 2.81 14.38 -0.15
C GLY A 29 4.02 15.02 -0.85
N ILE A 30 3.82 15.83 -1.87
CA ILE A 30 4.90 16.38 -2.70
C ILE A 30 4.73 17.88 -2.92
N LYS A 31 5.84 18.62 -2.86
CA LYS A 31 5.83 20.04 -3.15
C LYS A 31 5.51 20.28 -4.63
N SER A 32 4.84 21.40 -4.90
CA SER A 32 4.63 21.89 -6.25
C SER A 32 5.96 21.94 -7.02
N SER A 33 6.03 21.32 -8.17
CA SER A 33 7.21 21.30 -9.01
C SER A 33 6.89 21.88 -10.38
N ASN A 34 7.83 22.67 -10.95
CA ASN A 34 7.73 23.15 -12.33
C ASN A 34 8.10 22.06 -13.35
N MET A 35 8.20 20.79 -12.93
CA MET A 35 8.47 19.66 -13.79
C MET A 35 7.19 19.17 -14.48
N ALA A 36 6.57 20.06 -15.27
CA ALA A 36 5.54 19.65 -16.23
C ALA A 36 6.22 18.89 -17.39
N GLY A 37 6.66 17.67 -17.10
CA GLY A 37 7.06 16.73 -18.14
C GLY A 37 5.86 16.40 -19.02
N GLN A 38 6.11 16.19 -20.31
CA GLN A 38 5.07 15.78 -21.24
C GLN A 38 4.49 14.43 -20.77
N ARG A 39 3.21 14.42 -20.38
CA ARG A 39 2.54 13.17 -20.00
C ARG A 39 2.46 12.24 -21.21
N LEU A 40 2.92 11.02 -21.05
CA LEU A 40 2.75 9.98 -22.06
C LEU A 40 1.26 9.70 -22.27
N ALA A 41 0.84 9.54 -23.52
CA ALA A 41 -0.51 9.10 -23.84
C ALA A 41 -0.73 7.68 -23.29
N LYS A 42 -1.82 7.50 -22.56
CA LYS A 42 -2.18 6.18 -22.03
C LYS A 42 -2.55 5.24 -23.18
N PRO A 43 -1.95 4.05 -23.27
CA PRO A 43 -2.31 3.05 -24.28
C PRO A 43 -3.74 2.54 -24.06
N ASP A 44 -4.34 1.96 -25.13
CA ASP A 44 -5.74 1.52 -25.09
C ASP A 44 -6.03 0.45 -24.04
N TRP A 45 -5.09 -0.43 -23.76
CA TRP A 45 -5.19 -1.47 -22.74
C TRP A 45 -5.16 -0.93 -21.30
N LEU A 46 -4.83 0.35 -21.10
CA LEU A 46 -4.84 1.00 -19.79
C LEU A 46 -6.18 1.70 -19.48
N LYS A 47 -7.27 1.26 -20.11
CA LYS A 47 -8.62 1.78 -19.86
C LYS A 47 -9.31 0.93 -18.80
N MET A 48 -9.70 1.56 -17.70
CA MET A 48 -10.46 0.90 -16.64
C MET A 48 -11.94 0.86 -16.94
N ARG A 49 -12.59 -0.21 -16.49
CA ARG A 49 -14.05 -0.30 -16.41
C ARG A 49 -14.47 -0.03 -14.96
N ILE A 50 -15.31 0.98 -14.76
CA ILE A 50 -15.89 1.27 -13.44
C ILE A 50 -17.11 0.37 -13.28
N HIS A 51 -17.12 -0.45 -12.23
CA HIS A 51 -18.25 -1.30 -11.87
C HIS A 51 -18.77 -0.88 -10.49
N ASN A 52 -19.98 -0.33 -10.43
CA ASN A 52 -20.65 -0.09 -9.17
C ASN A 52 -21.55 -1.28 -8.83
N SER A 53 -21.33 -1.91 -7.69
CA SER A 53 -22.17 -2.97 -7.17
C SER A 53 -22.84 -2.54 -5.85
N PRO A 54 -23.97 -3.15 -5.46
CA PRO A 54 -24.58 -2.89 -4.14
C PRO A 54 -23.60 -3.13 -2.99
N LYS A 55 -22.69 -4.11 -3.13
CA LYS A 55 -21.67 -4.40 -2.12
C LYS A 55 -20.61 -3.30 -2.03
N PHE A 56 -20.22 -2.71 -3.16
CA PHE A 56 -19.33 -1.55 -3.18
C PHE A 56 -19.91 -0.38 -2.38
N GLU A 57 -21.18 -0.03 -2.61
CA GLU A 57 -21.84 1.07 -1.89
C GLU A 57 -21.99 0.76 -0.39
N ALA A 58 -22.26 -0.49 -0.01
CA ALA A 58 -22.32 -0.90 1.39
C ALA A 58 -20.97 -0.72 2.09
N VAL A 59 -19.86 -1.18 1.47
CA VAL A 59 -18.50 -1.01 2.01
C VAL A 59 -18.16 0.48 2.14
N ARG A 60 -18.50 1.29 1.14
CA ARG A 60 -18.28 2.74 1.15
C ARG A 60 -19.01 3.43 2.31
N SER A 61 -20.28 3.10 2.55
CA SER A 61 -21.03 3.64 3.68
C SER A 61 -20.35 3.30 5.01
N ILE A 62 -19.93 2.06 5.21
CA ILE A 62 -19.26 1.60 6.44
C ILE A 62 -17.96 2.39 6.66
N VAL A 63 -17.13 2.55 5.63
CA VAL A 63 -15.87 3.33 5.68
C VAL A 63 -16.15 4.74 6.19
N HIS A 64 -17.15 5.42 5.62
CA HIS A 64 -17.48 6.80 5.97
C HIS A 64 -18.12 6.93 7.36
N GLU A 65 -19.04 6.04 7.72
CA GLU A 65 -19.70 6.04 9.03
C GLU A 65 -18.72 5.83 10.19
N HIS A 66 -17.71 4.98 9.97
CA HIS A 66 -16.67 4.69 10.96
C HIS A 66 -15.43 5.60 10.85
N ARG A 67 -15.47 6.63 9.97
CA ARG A 67 -14.38 7.61 9.75
C ARG A 67 -13.02 6.96 9.49
N LEU A 68 -13.02 5.85 8.78
CA LEU A 68 -11.79 5.13 8.42
C LEU A 68 -11.11 5.80 7.23
N ALA A 69 -9.78 5.89 7.29
CA ALA A 69 -8.96 6.20 6.13
C ALA A 69 -8.72 4.91 5.34
N THR A 70 -8.92 4.96 4.02
CA THR A 70 -8.59 3.83 3.14
C THR A 70 -7.59 4.25 2.09
N VAL A 71 -6.57 3.42 1.86
CA VAL A 71 -5.64 3.62 0.72
C VAL A 71 -6.40 3.61 -0.61
N CYS A 72 -7.51 2.88 -0.66
CA CYS A 72 -8.34 2.79 -1.86
C CYS A 72 -8.88 4.15 -2.31
N GLU A 73 -9.27 5.01 -1.36
CA GLU A 73 -9.74 6.39 -1.63
C GLU A 73 -8.58 7.38 -1.71
N GLU A 74 -7.68 7.40 -0.72
CA GLU A 74 -6.56 8.34 -0.65
C GLU A 74 -5.59 8.22 -1.85
N ALA A 75 -5.27 7.00 -2.28
CA ALA A 75 -4.44 6.75 -3.44
C ALA A 75 -5.21 6.76 -4.77
N LYS A 76 -6.52 7.08 -4.76
CA LYS A 76 -7.37 7.04 -5.97
C LYS A 76 -7.22 5.72 -6.73
N CYS A 77 -7.30 4.61 -5.98
CA CYS A 77 -6.98 3.28 -6.49
C CYS A 77 -7.91 2.89 -7.63
N PRO A 78 -7.37 2.47 -8.79
CA PRO A 78 -8.17 2.05 -9.93
C PRO A 78 -9.06 0.83 -9.65
N ASN A 79 -8.68 -0.02 -8.72
CA ASN A 79 -9.36 -1.29 -8.45
C ASN A 79 -10.40 -1.21 -7.33
N ILE A 80 -10.69 -0.01 -6.81
CA ILE A 80 -11.55 0.17 -5.63
C ILE A 80 -12.91 -0.53 -5.79
N SER A 81 -13.55 -0.38 -6.95
CA SER A 81 -14.86 -0.98 -7.21
C SER A 81 -14.81 -2.51 -7.28
N GLU A 82 -13.76 -3.08 -7.87
CA GLU A 82 -13.56 -4.53 -7.94
C GLU A 82 -13.26 -5.13 -6.57
N CYS A 83 -12.26 -4.59 -5.86
CA CYS A 83 -11.84 -5.10 -4.55
C CYS A 83 -12.97 -5.01 -3.53
N TRP A 84 -13.66 -3.88 -3.43
CA TRP A 84 -14.76 -3.72 -2.48
C TRP A 84 -15.97 -4.61 -2.83
N SER A 85 -16.23 -4.83 -4.12
CA SER A 85 -17.25 -5.79 -4.56
C SER A 85 -16.87 -7.23 -4.21
N ALA A 86 -15.59 -7.58 -4.26
CA ALA A 86 -15.07 -8.88 -3.83
C ALA A 86 -15.02 -9.05 -2.32
N GLY A 87 -15.17 -7.97 -1.53
CA GLY A 87 -15.09 -7.99 -0.07
C GLY A 87 -13.66 -7.93 0.48
N THR A 88 -12.75 -7.33 -0.29
CA THR A 88 -11.38 -7.03 0.11
C THR A 88 -11.22 -5.53 0.24
N ALA A 89 -10.74 -5.06 1.39
CA ALA A 89 -10.47 -3.64 1.63
C ALA A 89 -9.06 -3.46 2.20
N THR A 90 -8.49 -2.27 1.95
CA THR A 90 -7.21 -1.86 2.54
C THR A 90 -7.46 -0.65 3.43
N ILE A 91 -7.33 -0.86 4.74
CA ILE A 91 -7.55 0.17 5.76
C ILE A 91 -6.20 0.79 6.11
N MET A 92 -6.14 2.12 6.14
CA MET A 92 -4.95 2.88 6.49
C MET A 92 -5.02 3.32 7.94
N LEU A 93 -4.03 2.93 8.72
CA LEU A 93 -3.92 3.17 10.15
C LEU A 93 -3.08 4.42 10.45
N MET A 94 -3.28 4.96 11.66
CA MET A 94 -2.55 6.11 12.22
C MET A 94 -2.78 7.41 11.43
N GLY A 95 -3.95 7.49 10.77
CA GLY A 95 -4.41 8.68 10.07
C GLY A 95 -3.87 8.79 8.64
N ASP A 96 -3.96 10.01 8.08
CA ASP A 96 -3.74 10.35 6.67
C ASP A 96 -2.51 11.24 6.45
N VAL A 97 -1.66 11.42 7.47
CA VAL A 97 -0.45 12.25 7.41
C VAL A 97 0.79 11.40 7.62
N CYS A 98 1.60 11.27 6.57
CA CYS A 98 2.86 10.53 6.57
C CYS A 98 4.03 11.45 6.95
N THR A 99 4.98 10.95 7.74
CA THR A 99 6.22 11.69 8.04
C THR A 99 7.20 11.72 6.87
N ARG A 100 6.97 10.91 5.83
CA ARG A 100 7.84 10.78 4.65
C ARG A 100 7.19 11.30 3.38
N ALA A 101 8.02 11.66 2.40
CA ALA A 101 7.63 12.28 1.13
C ALA A 101 8.13 11.46 -0.07
N CYS A 102 7.66 10.22 -0.21
CA CYS A 102 7.97 9.40 -1.38
C CYS A 102 7.36 10.02 -2.64
N ARG A 103 8.17 10.17 -3.71
CA ARG A 103 7.79 10.96 -4.89
C ARG A 103 6.74 10.31 -5.80
N PHE A 104 6.30 9.11 -5.47
CA PHE A 104 5.22 8.38 -6.14
C PHE A 104 3.89 8.42 -5.37
N CYS A 105 3.92 8.79 -4.07
CA CYS A 105 2.82 8.61 -3.13
C CYS A 105 2.01 9.90 -2.97
N SER A 106 0.68 9.80 -3.03
CA SER A 106 -0.23 10.94 -2.88
C SER A 106 -0.80 11.13 -1.46
N VAL A 107 -0.29 10.40 -0.47
CA VAL A 107 -0.65 10.63 0.94
C VAL A 107 -0.05 11.95 1.41
N ASN A 108 -0.81 12.73 2.18
CA ASN A 108 -0.35 14.00 2.71
C ASN A 108 0.92 13.84 3.56
N THR A 109 1.88 14.75 3.42
CA THR A 109 3.12 14.72 4.20
C THR A 109 3.15 15.81 5.25
N GLY A 110 3.51 15.45 6.47
CA GLY A 110 3.62 16.37 7.61
C GLY A 110 4.18 15.67 8.85
N ASN A 111 4.03 16.33 9.99
CA ASN A 111 4.39 15.74 11.27
C ASN A 111 3.14 15.66 12.16
N PRO A 112 2.62 14.44 12.44
CA PRO A 112 1.48 14.25 13.33
C PRO A 112 1.77 14.59 14.81
N GLY A 113 3.05 14.74 15.20
CA GLY A 113 3.41 15.16 16.55
C GLY A 113 3.02 14.15 17.64
N GLY A 114 3.13 12.87 17.36
CA GLY A 114 2.77 11.80 18.27
C GLY A 114 1.28 11.49 18.38
N TRP A 115 0.41 12.20 17.62
CA TRP A 115 -1.04 11.95 17.67
C TRP A 115 -1.38 10.54 17.17
N LEU A 116 -2.20 9.85 17.95
CA LEU A 116 -2.82 8.56 17.60
C LEU A 116 -4.29 8.61 18.05
N ASP A 117 -5.17 7.97 17.29
CA ASP A 117 -6.57 7.78 17.70
C ASP A 117 -6.66 6.56 18.62
N PRO A 118 -7.00 6.73 19.91
CA PRO A 118 -7.12 5.61 20.83
C PRO A 118 -8.26 4.65 20.48
N ASP A 119 -9.26 5.11 19.73
CA ASP A 119 -10.41 4.30 19.33
C ASP A 119 -10.18 3.56 18.00
N GLU A 120 -9.10 3.86 17.26
CA GLU A 120 -8.82 3.23 15.96
C GLU A 120 -8.78 1.70 16.02
N PRO A 121 -8.22 1.03 17.06
CA PRO A 121 -8.26 -0.43 17.15
C PRO A 121 -9.69 -1.00 17.19
N ALA A 122 -10.56 -0.42 18.00
CA ALA A 122 -11.93 -0.86 18.12
C ALA A 122 -12.77 -0.55 16.86
N ASN A 123 -12.60 0.65 16.31
CA ASN A 123 -13.30 1.10 15.11
C ASN A 123 -12.91 0.25 13.89
N THR A 124 -11.63 -0.03 13.72
CA THR A 124 -11.13 -0.89 12.63
C THR A 124 -11.68 -2.32 12.75
N ALA A 125 -11.61 -2.91 13.94
CA ALA A 125 -12.15 -4.25 14.18
C ALA A 125 -13.65 -4.34 13.88
N GLN A 126 -14.42 -3.34 14.29
CA GLN A 126 -15.86 -3.25 14.03
C GLN A 126 -16.16 -3.08 12.54
N ALA A 127 -15.41 -2.26 11.83
CA ALA A 127 -15.58 -2.07 10.39
C ALA A 127 -15.31 -3.35 9.61
N VAL A 128 -14.23 -4.07 9.92
CA VAL A 128 -13.92 -5.39 9.32
C VAL A 128 -15.08 -6.37 9.52
N ARG A 129 -15.68 -6.37 10.73
CA ARG A 129 -16.86 -7.20 11.04
C ARG A 129 -18.07 -6.81 10.21
N LEU A 130 -18.40 -5.52 10.12
CA LEU A 130 -19.55 -5.02 9.37
C LEU A 130 -19.43 -5.27 7.87
N MET A 131 -18.20 -5.18 7.34
CA MET A 131 -17.91 -5.50 5.94
C MET A 131 -17.92 -7.01 5.66
N GLY A 132 -17.90 -7.87 6.69
CA GLY A 132 -17.86 -9.32 6.54
C GLY A 132 -16.65 -9.83 5.78
N LEU A 133 -15.48 -9.21 6.01
CA LEU A 133 -14.25 -9.54 5.28
C LEU A 133 -13.70 -10.88 5.75
N LYS A 134 -13.29 -11.72 4.79
CA LYS A 134 -12.51 -12.93 5.04
C LYS A 134 -11.00 -12.64 5.06
N TYR A 135 -10.61 -11.55 4.44
CA TYR A 135 -9.24 -11.08 4.34
C TYR A 135 -9.21 -9.55 4.41
N VAL A 136 -8.35 -9.00 5.24
CA VAL A 136 -8.16 -7.56 5.34
C VAL A 136 -6.68 -7.22 5.20
N VAL A 137 -6.38 -6.20 4.39
CA VAL A 137 -5.06 -5.58 4.38
C VAL A 137 -5.12 -4.36 5.29
N LEU A 138 -4.34 -4.40 6.34
CA LEU A 138 -4.06 -3.23 7.17
C LEU A 138 -2.75 -2.62 6.68
N THR A 139 -2.72 -1.32 6.50
CA THR A 139 -1.50 -0.59 6.17
C THR A 139 -1.39 0.66 7.01
N SER A 140 -0.27 1.35 6.96
CA SER A 140 -0.14 2.60 7.70
C SER A 140 0.74 3.61 6.96
N VAL A 141 0.61 4.86 7.33
CA VAL A 141 1.60 5.89 7.03
C VAL A 141 2.90 5.65 7.80
N ASN A 142 4.03 6.19 7.35
CA ASN A 142 5.24 6.23 8.19
C ASN A 142 5.05 7.21 9.34
N ARG A 143 5.47 6.79 10.54
CA ARG A 143 5.33 7.51 11.80
C ARG A 143 6.70 7.64 12.49
N ASP A 144 7.67 8.25 11.77
CA ASP A 144 9.01 8.50 12.32
C ASP A 144 9.00 9.49 13.53
N ASP A 145 7.83 10.04 13.84
CA ASP A 145 7.55 10.86 15.03
C ASP A 145 7.24 10.03 16.29
N LEU A 146 7.04 8.72 16.15
CA LEU A 146 6.85 7.77 17.24
C LEU A 146 8.12 6.94 17.46
N SER A 147 8.43 6.64 18.72
CA SER A 147 9.66 5.94 19.10
C SER A 147 9.80 4.53 18.53
N ASP A 148 8.66 3.84 18.30
CA ASP A 148 8.58 2.50 17.72
C ASP A 148 8.02 2.51 16.28
N GLY A 149 8.01 3.68 15.64
CA GLY A 149 7.42 3.84 14.30
C GLY A 149 5.92 3.51 14.22
N GLY A 150 5.24 3.38 15.37
CA GLY A 150 3.82 3.03 15.48
C GLY A 150 3.54 1.53 15.56
N ALA A 151 4.56 0.69 15.74
CA ALA A 151 4.41 -0.78 15.79
C ALA A 151 3.45 -1.25 16.89
N SER A 152 3.52 -0.67 18.09
CA SER A 152 2.62 -1.01 19.20
C SER A 152 1.17 -0.70 18.90
N HIS A 153 0.90 0.45 18.29
CA HIS A 153 -0.46 0.84 17.90
C HIS A 153 -0.99 -0.07 16.78
N TYR A 154 -0.16 -0.35 15.79
CA TYR A 154 -0.49 -1.27 14.71
C TYR A 154 -0.83 -2.66 15.26
N ALA A 155 0.01 -3.19 16.14
CA ALA A 155 -0.23 -4.48 16.80
C ALA A 155 -1.53 -4.50 17.62
N ALA A 156 -1.90 -3.39 18.27
CA ALA A 156 -3.17 -3.26 18.97
C ALA A 156 -4.37 -3.36 18.01
N VAL A 157 -4.28 -2.73 16.83
CA VAL A 157 -5.32 -2.83 15.80
C VAL A 157 -5.46 -4.27 15.30
N VAL A 158 -4.33 -4.95 15.00
CA VAL A 158 -4.36 -6.36 14.57
C VAL A 158 -5.02 -7.24 15.63
N LYS A 159 -4.59 -7.13 16.90
CA LYS A 159 -5.14 -7.91 18.02
C LYS A 159 -6.65 -7.68 18.18
N ALA A 160 -7.10 -6.42 18.14
CA ALA A 160 -8.53 -6.09 18.22
C ALA A 160 -9.32 -6.68 17.03
N THR A 161 -8.75 -6.58 15.82
CA THR A 161 -9.35 -7.14 14.61
C THR A 161 -9.49 -8.66 14.71
N LYS A 162 -8.44 -9.37 15.11
CA LYS A 162 -8.45 -10.84 15.28
C LYS A 162 -9.40 -11.30 16.39
N ALA A 163 -9.46 -10.57 17.49
CA ALA A 163 -10.36 -10.90 18.62
C ALA A 163 -11.84 -10.82 18.22
N LEU A 164 -12.21 -9.78 17.44
CA LEU A 164 -13.59 -9.60 16.99
C LEU A 164 -13.94 -10.43 15.73
N ASN A 165 -12.93 -10.75 14.92
CA ASN A 165 -13.08 -11.43 13.62
C ASN A 165 -12.11 -12.62 13.51
N PRO A 166 -12.30 -13.70 14.30
CA PRO A 166 -11.31 -14.80 14.42
C PRO A 166 -11.08 -15.58 13.12
N HIS A 167 -11.98 -15.48 12.15
CA HIS A 167 -11.86 -16.15 10.85
C HIS A 167 -11.34 -15.23 9.73
N THR A 168 -11.06 -13.96 10.04
CA THR A 168 -10.49 -13.02 9.08
C THR A 168 -8.97 -13.11 9.09
N ALA A 169 -8.38 -13.39 7.95
CA ALA A 169 -6.93 -13.31 7.78
C ALA A 169 -6.49 -11.85 7.69
N VAL A 170 -5.36 -11.52 8.31
CA VAL A 170 -4.81 -10.17 8.36
C VAL A 170 -3.46 -10.13 7.66
N GLU A 171 -3.37 -9.33 6.59
CA GLU A 171 -2.12 -8.90 6.00
C GLU A 171 -1.72 -7.56 6.60
N ALA A 172 -0.51 -7.46 7.15
CA ALA A 172 0.07 -6.21 7.58
C ALA A 172 1.04 -5.68 6.52
N LEU A 173 0.62 -4.63 5.80
CA LEU A 173 1.49 -3.88 4.89
C LEU A 173 2.11 -2.71 5.65
N THR A 174 3.34 -2.88 6.08
CA THR A 174 3.99 -2.05 7.10
C THR A 174 4.94 -0.99 6.53
N PRO A 175 5.24 0.08 7.29
CA PRO A 175 6.45 0.85 7.11
C PRO A 175 7.69 -0.01 7.45
N ASP A 176 8.87 0.54 7.20
CA ASP A 176 10.13 -0.15 7.49
C ASP A 176 10.58 -0.02 8.96
N PHE A 177 9.83 0.68 9.79
CA PHE A 177 10.14 0.97 11.20
C PHE A 177 11.59 1.44 11.42
N LEU A 178 12.18 2.15 10.43
CA LEU A 178 13.59 2.55 10.41
C LEU A 178 14.59 1.37 10.54
N GLY A 179 14.15 0.14 10.24
CA GLY A 179 14.93 -1.08 10.39
C GLY A 179 14.99 -1.61 11.82
N ASP A 180 14.11 -1.15 12.72
CA ASP A 180 14.03 -1.65 14.08
C ASP A 180 13.40 -3.06 14.12
N ASN A 181 14.22 -4.06 14.38
CA ASN A 181 13.81 -5.44 14.50
C ASN A 181 12.79 -5.67 15.61
N HIS A 182 12.91 -4.96 16.74
CA HIS A 182 11.98 -5.11 17.87
C HIS A 182 10.56 -4.61 17.48
N ALA A 183 10.47 -3.52 16.74
CA ALA A 183 9.20 -3.04 16.21
C ALA A 183 8.53 -4.06 15.26
N VAL A 184 9.35 -4.73 14.42
CA VAL A 184 8.86 -5.82 13.55
C VAL A 184 8.34 -7.00 14.38
N GLU A 185 9.04 -7.40 15.43
CA GLU A 185 8.66 -8.49 16.34
C GLU A 185 7.34 -8.19 17.07
N ILE A 186 7.18 -6.96 17.62
CA ILE A 186 5.92 -6.51 18.25
C ILE A 186 4.73 -6.70 17.29
N LEU A 187 4.91 -6.34 16.02
CA LEU A 187 3.86 -6.52 15.02
C LEU A 187 3.58 -7.99 14.74
N LEU A 188 4.62 -8.80 14.52
CA LEU A 188 4.47 -10.22 14.18
C LEU A 188 3.81 -11.02 15.32
N ASP A 189 4.06 -10.65 16.57
CA ASP A 189 3.42 -11.22 17.77
C ASP A 189 1.94 -10.84 17.90
N SER A 190 1.45 -9.92 17.06
CA SER A 190 0.03 -9.58 17.03
C SER A 190 -0.86 -10.62 16.34
N GLY A 191 -0.27 -11.57 15.60
CA GLY A 191 -0.95 -12.70 14.98
C GLY A 191 -1.33 -12.47 13.51
N VAL A 192 -0.55 -11.72 12.76
CA VAL A 192 -0.72 -11.55 11.31
C VAL A 192 -0.39 -12.85 10.57
N GLU A 193 -1.10 -13.14 9.48
CA GLU A 193 -0.82 -14.24 8.57
C GLU A 193 0.14 -13.85 7.44
N VAL A 194 0.13 -12.57 7.05
CA VAL A 194 0.99 -12.06 5.98
C VAL A 194 1.71 -10.80 6.46
N PHE A 195 3.03 -10.80 6.36
CA PHE A 195 3.89 -9.66 6.64
C PHE A 195 4.39 -9.06 5.33
N ALA A 196 3.94 -7.86 5.01
CA ALA A 196 4.24 -7.20 3.77
C ALA A 196 4.98 -5.87 4.00
N GLN A 197 6.05 -5.66 3.24
CA GLN A 197 6.73 -4.38 3.14
C GLN A 197 7.20 -4.16 1.71
N ASN A 198 6.81 -3.06 1.10
CA ASN A 198 7.11 -2.82 -0.30
C ASN A 198 8.54 -2.30 -0.50
N VAL A 199 9.28 -2.93 -1.42
CA VAL A 199 10.56 -2.42 -1.93
C VAL A 199 10.35 -1.26 -2.91
N GLU A 200 9.18 -1.18 -3.53
CA GLU A 200 8.63 -0.15 -4.42
C GLU A 200 9.33 -0.05 -5.78
N THR A 201 10.64 -0.19 -5.85
CA THR A 201 11.43 -0.11 -7.09
C THR A 201 12.78 -0.83 -6.95
N VAL A 202 13.54 -0.91 -8.03
CA VAL A 202 14.89 -1.50 -8.05
C VAL A 202 15.92 -0.64 -7.29
N ALA A 203 17.03 -1.25 -6.90
CA ALA A 203 18.06 -0.63 -6.05
C ALA A 203 18.50 0.76 -6.52
N ARG A 204 18.83 0.93 -7.82
CA ARG A 204 19.29 2.21 -8.41
C ARG A 204 18.24 3.31 -8.28
N LEU A 205 16.97 2.98 -8.38
CA LEU A 205 15.87 3.95 -8.38
C LEU A 205 15.33 4.25 -6.98
N THR A 206 15.82 3.59 -5.93
CA THR A 206 15.28 3.76 -4.58
C THR A 206 15.28 5.22 -4.14
N HIS A 207 16.42 5.91 -4.13
CA HIS A 207 16.49 7.30 -3.68
C HIS A 207 15.83 8.31 -4.61
N PRO A 208 15.86 8.17 -5.95
CA PRO A 208 15.06 8.99 -6.85
C PRO A 208 13.54 8.87 -6.66
N VAL A 209 13.04 7.73 -6.16
CA VAL A 209 11.61 7.38 -6.09
C VAL A 209 11.05 7.48 -4.67
N ARG A 210 11.79 6.98 -3.67
CA ARG A 210 11.37 6.92 -2.28
C ARG A 210 11.91 8.08 -1.46
N ASP A 211 11.37 8.27 -0.25
CA ASP A 211 11.93 9.19 0.75
C ASP A 211 13.38 8.78 1.09
N PRO A 212 14.30 9.73 1.34
CA PRO A 212 15.70 9.40 1.64
C PRO A 212 15.93 8.45 2.83
N ARG A 213 14.96 8.37 3.76
CA ARG A 213 14.99 7.44 4.92
C ARG A 213 14.59 6.01 4.55
N ALA A 214 14.04 5.79 3.37
CA ALA A 214 13.63 4.47 2.89
C ALA A 214 14.75 3.84 2.07
N GLY A 215 15.33 2.75 2.56
CA GLY A 215 16.44 2.05 1.94
C GLY A 215 16.02 0.75 1.24
N TYR A 216 16.67 0.44 0.11
CA TYR A 216 16.48 -0.85 -0.58
C TYR A 216 16.92 -2.01 0.33
N GLN A 217 18.17 -1.97 0.79
CA GLN A 217 18.71 -3.00 1.66
C GLN A 217 17.98 -3.08 3.01
N GLN A 218 17.51 -1.94 3.53
CA GLN A 218 16.71 -1.90 4.76
C GLN A 218 15.40 -2.69 4.59
N THR A 219 14.70 -2.53 3.46
CA THR A 219 13.49 -3.30 3.17
C THR A 219 13.78 -4.80 3.10
N LEU A 220 14.84 -5.22 2.40
CA LEU A 220 15.26 -6.62 2.33
C LEU A 220 15.57 -7.20 3.72
N THR A 221 16.32 -6.45 4.54
CA THR A 221 16.69 -6.88 5.90
C THR A 221 15.45 -7.02 6.80
N VAL A 222 14.52 -6.09 6.74
CA VAL A 222 13.27 -6.13 7.52
C VAL A 222 12.43 -7.35 7.14
N LEU A 223 12.27 -7.64 5.85
CA LEU A 223 11.54 -8.82 5.37
C LEU A 223 12.22 -10.12 5.79
N ALA A 224 13.56 -10.19 5.65
CA ALA A 224 14.33 -11.36 6.07
C ALA A 224 14.25 -11.60 7.57
N HIS A 225 14.33 -10.52 8.39
CA HIS A 225 14.16 -10.62 9.84
C HIS A 225 12.78 -11.13 10.20
N GLY A 226 11.73 -10.58 9.59
CA GLY A 226 10.36 -11.02 9.83
C GLY A 226 10.17 -12.51 9.52
N LYS A 227 10.72 -12.98 8.39
CA LYS A 227 10.66 -14.41 8.01
C LYS A 227 11.46 -15.31 8.95
N ALA A 228 12.62 -14.85 9.42
CA ALA A 228 13.43 -15.61 10.38
C ALA A 228 12.77 -15.69 11.75
N TYR A 229 12.16 -14.60 12.23
CA TYR A 229 11.44 -14.55 13.51
C TYR A 229 10.16 -15.38 13.50
N ARG A 230 9.36 -15.28 12.42
CA ARG A 230 8.11 -16.03 12.24
C ARG A 230 8.12 -16.81 10.91
N PRO A 231 8.71 -18.01 10.87
CA PRO A 231 8.83 -18.81 9.64
C PRO A 231 7.49 -19.21 9.01
N ASP A 232 6.43 -19.25 9.80
CA ASP A 232 5.06 -19.57 9.40
C ASP A 232 4.35 -18.39 8.69
N VAL A 233 4.81 -17.15 8.90
CA VAL A 233 4.24 -15.98 8.25
C VAL A 233 4.64 -15.95 6.77
N VAL A 234 3.70 -15.62 5.89
CA VAL A 234 3.99 -15.35 4.49
C VAL A 234 4.59 -13.95 4.35
N THR A 235 5.79 -13.85 3.77
CA THR A 235 6.41 -12.56 3.47
C THR A 235 6.08 -12.08 2.07
N LYS A 236 5.77 -10.78 1.93
CA LYS A 236 5.30 -10.20 0.67
C LYS A 236 5.93 -8.84 0.39
N THR A 237 6.16 -8.56 -0.89
CA THR A 237 6.63 -7.25 -1.34
C THR A 237 6.00 -6.85 -2.67
N SER A 238 6.14 -5.57 -3.02
CA SER A 238 5.63 -5.01 -4.28
C SER A 238 6.66 -4.12 -4.96
N LEU A 239 6.66 -4.16 -6.31
CA LEU A 239 7.34 -3.20 -7.16
C LEU A 239 6.34 -2.51 -8.08
N MET A 240 6.57 -1.22 -8.26
CA MET A 240 5.96 -0.42 -9.33
C MET A 240 6.91 -0.40 -10.53
N LEU A 241 6.37 -0.66 -11.73
CA LEU A 241 7.12 -0.65 -12.97
C LEU A 241 6.73 0.54 -13.84
N GLY A 242 7.65 0.99 -14.68
CA GLY A 242 7.50 2.15 -15.55
C GLY A 242 8.10 3.43 -14.97
N LEU A 243 9.05 3.30 -14.05
CA LEU A 243 9.83 4.39 -13.44
C LEU A 243 11.25 4.49 -14.01
N GLY A 244 11.59 3.69 -15.05
CA GLY A 244 12.91 3.69 -15.72
C GLY A 244 13.82 2.54 -15.29
N GLU A 245 13.28 1.52 -14.63
CA GLU A 245 13.97 0.25 -14.36
C GLU A 245 14.27 -0.50 -15.65
N GLN A 246 15.39 -1.25 -15.65
CA GLN A 246 15.79 -2.13 -16.73
C GLN A 246 15.48 -3.59 -16.37
N GLU A 247 15.39 -4.46 -17.38
CA GLU A 247 15.05 -5.88 -17.17
C GLU A 247 16.06 -6.64 -16.29
N ASP A 248 17.34 -6.36 -16.47
CA ASP A 248 18.40 -6.96 -15.66
C ASP A 248 18.36 -6.49 -14.21
N GLU A 249 17.99 -5.22 -13.95
CA GLU A 249 17.77 -4.72 -12.61
C GLU A 249 16.54 -5.36 -11.95
N LEU A 250 15.48 -5.60 -12.71
CA LEU A 250 14.30 -6.31 -12.21
C LEU A 250 14.62 -7.76 -11.85
N LYS A 251 15.40 -8.46 -12.70
CA LYS A 251 15.88 -9.82 -12.43
C LYS A 251 16.76 -9.87 -11.18
N ALA A 252 17.70 -8.94 -11.05
CA ALA A 252 18.57 -8.83 -9.88
C ALA A 252 17.74 -8.56 -8.60
N CYS A 253 16.74 -7.67 -8.68
CA CYS A 253 15.85 -7.40 -7.56
C CYS A 253 15.06 -8.66 -7.14
N MET A 254 14.58 -9.46 -8.10
CA MET A 254 13.91 -10.74 -7.80
C MET A 254 14.88 -11.73 -7.13
N ASP A 255 16.12 -11.80 -7.57
CA ASP A 255 17.17 -12.65 -6.97
C ASP A 255 17.49 -12.19 -5.54
N ASP A 256 17.63 -10.89 -5.31
CA ASP A 256 17.81 -10.30 -3.98
C ASP A 256 16.65 -10.64 -3.05
N LEU A 257 15.40 -10.47 -3.50
CA LEU A 257 14.21 -10.78 -2.72
C LEU A 257 14.14 -12.26 -2.34
N ARG A 258 14.46 -13.16 -3.26
CA ARG A 258 14.49 -14.60 -2.96
C ARG A 258 15.62 -14.98 -2.00
N SER A 259 16.79 -14.36 -2.11
CA SER A 259 17.90 -14.57 -1.16
C SER A 259 17.55 -14.12 0.26
N HIS A 260 16.58 -13.19 0.40
CA HIS A 260 16.02 -12.72 1.67
C HIS A 260 14.69 -13.42 2.06
N SER A 261 14.41 -14.58 1.45
CA SER A 261 13.26 -15.44 1.76
C SER A 261 11.90 -14.78 1.60
N VAL A 262 11.75 -13.85 0.65
CA VAL A 262 10.45 -13.27 0.32
C VAL A 262 9.61 -14.28 -0.46
N ASP A 263 8.40 -14.56 0.02
CA ASP A 263 7.52 -15.59 -0.54
C ASP A 263 6.70 -15.10 -1.72
N VAL A 264 6.18 -13.88 -1.66
CA VAL A 264 5.21 -13.34 -2.63
C VAL A 264 5.68 -12.01 -3.19
N LEU A 265 5.55 -11.88 -4.51
CA LEU A 265 5.88 -10.67 -5.25
C LEU A 265 4.67 -10.13 -6.00
N THR A 266 4.41 -8.82 -5.89
CA THR A 266 3.44 -8.14 -6.74
C THR A 266 4.12 -7.13 -7.65
N LEU A 267 3.73 -7.10 -8.93
CA LEU A 267 4.25 -6.20 -9.95
C LEU A 267 3.10 -5.43 -10.58
N GLY A 268 3.14 -4.10 -10.52
CA GLY A 268 2.09 -3.24 -11.07
C GLY A 268 2.63 -2.02 -11.81
N GLN A 269 1.87 -1.48 -12.76
CA GLN A 269 2.24 -0.27 -13.46
C GLN A 269 2.18 0.96 -12.54
N TYR A 270 3.25 1.73 -12.47
CA TYR A 270 3.21 3.06 -11.87
C TYR A 270 2.26 3.98 -12.66
N LEU A 271 1.37 4.64 -11.97
CA LEU A 271 0.49 5.66 -12.54
C LEU A 271 0.72 6.98 -11.79
N GLN A 272 1.11 8.01 -12.51
CA GLN A 272 1.38 9.33 -11.93
C GLN A 272 0.11 9.93 -11.28
N PRO A 273 0.08 10.14 -9.95
CA PRO A 273 -1.12 10.64 -9.26
C PRO A 273 -1.47 12.07 -9.64
N THR A 274 -0.49 12.97 -9.59
CA THR A 274 -0.64 14.39 -9.98
C THR A 274 0.55 14.85 -10.82
N PRO A 275 0.48 16.01 -11.50
CA PRO A 275 1.61 16.55 -12.28
C PRO A 275 2.88 16.80 -11.47
N ASN A 276 2.77 16.92 -10.15
CA ASN A 276 3.91 17.15 -9.25
C ASN A 276 4.71 15.87 -8.93
N HIS A 277 4.13 14.68 -9.15
CA HIS A 277 4.77 13.39 -8.93
C HIS A 277 5.69 13.03 -10.10
N LEU A 278 6.51 11.98 -9.88
CA LEU A 278 7.39 11.44 -10.92
C LEU A 278 6.60 11.15 -12.20
N PRO A 279 7.13 11.49 -13.38
CA PRO A 279 6.50 11.11 -14.63
C PRO A 279 6.53 9.58 -14.80
N VAL A 280 5.62 9.06 -15.62
CA VAL A 280 5.71 7.70 -16.12
C VAL A 280 6.76 7.68 -17.23
N GLU A 281 7.82 6.88 -17.08
CA GLU A 281 8.89 6.75 -18.08
C GLU A 281 8.46 5.87 -19.25
N ARG A 282 7.69 4.81 -18.96
CA ARG A 282 7.06 3.94 -19.96
C ARG A 282 5.84 3.21 -19.41
N PHE A 283 4.98 2.75 -20.30
CA PHE A 283 3.92 1.80 -19.97
C PHE A 283 4.39 0.38 -20.32
N VAL A 284 4.47 -0.47 -19.30
CA VAL A 284 4.82 -1.90 -19.43
C VAL A 284 3.61 -2.64 -20.00
N SER A 285 3.81 -3.39 -21.06
CA SER A 285 2.73 -4.11 -21.75
C SER A 285 2.20 -5.30 -20.92
N PRO A 286 0.97 -5.76 -21.18
CA PRO A 286 0.45 -6.98 -20.55
C PRO A 286 1.34 -8.21 -20.77
N ASP A 287 1.93 -8.35 -21.95
CA ASP A 287 2.83 -9.47 -22.30
C ASP A 287 4.13 -9.43 -21.48
N GLU A 288 4.70 -8.23 -21.25
CA GLU A 288 5.86 -8.07 -20.38
C GLU A 288 5.50 -8.42 -18.93
N PHE A 289 4.31 -8.02 -18.42
CA PHE A 289 3.86 -8.43 -17.10
C PHE A 289 3.72 -9.95 -16.98
N ALA A 290 3.22 -10.62 -18.02
CA ALA A 290 3.16 -12.09 -18.05
C ALA A 290 4.57 -12.71 -18.00
N LEU A 291 5.51 -12.19 -18.79
CA LEU A 291 6.90 -12.63 -18.78
C LEU A 291 7.57 -12.42 -17.41
N TYR A 292 7.35 -11.28 -16.77
CA TYR A 292 7.92 -10.99 -15.45
C TYR A 292 7.34 -11.92 -14.37
N ARG A 293 6.08 -12.32 -14.51
CA ARG A 293 5.49 -13.35 -13.65
C ARG A 293 6.23 -14.68 -13.79
N GLU A 294 6.50 -15.12 -15.02
CA GLU A 294 7.25 -16.34 -15.28
C GLU A 294 8.67 -16.29 -14.67
N TRP A 295 9.37 -15.15 -14.81
CA TRP A 295 10.70 -14.97 -14.20
C TRP A 295 10.68 -15.11 -12.68
N GLY A 296 9.66 -14.56 -12.02
CA GLY A 296 9.52 -14.68 -10.57
C GLY A 296 9.20 -16.11 -10.15
N LEU A 297 8.26 -16.79 -10.81
CA LEU A 297 7.93 -18.19 -10.51
C LEU A 297 9.13 -19.11 -10.71
N ALA A 298 9.91 -18.92 -11.77
CA ALA A 298 11.12 -19.68 -12.04
C ALA A 298 12.20 -19.50 -10.95
N ARG A 299 12.16 -18.40 -10.19
CA ARG A 299 13.04 -18.12 -9.04
C ARG A 299 12.52 -18.69 -7.71
N GLY A 300 11.36 -19.33 -7.72
CA GLY A 300 10.80 -19.99 -6.57
C GLY A 300 9.99 -19.10 -5.63
N PHE A 301 9.44 -17.95 -6.11
CA PHE A 301 8.37 -17.28 -5.37
C PHE A 301 7.16 -18.21 -5.28
N LEU A 302 6.49 -18.24 -4.13
CA LEU A 302 5.26 -19.02 -3.95
C LEU A 302 4.15 -18.48 -4.86
N GLU A 303 4.09 -17.16 -5.01
CA GLU A 303 3.16 -16.48 -5.90
C GLU A 303 3.78 -15.20 -6.48
N VAL A 304 3.46 -14.93 -7.75
CA VAL A 304 3.79 -13.65 -8.41
C VAL A 304 2.51 -13.10 -9.04
N VAL A 305 1.97 -12.03 -8.44
CA VAL A 305 0.82 -11.31 -9.00
C VAL A 305 1.35 -10.18 -9.86
N SER A 306 1.20 -10.29 -11.18
CA SER A 306 1.81 -9.36 -12.12
C SER A 306 0.77 -8.88 -13.13
N GLY A 307 0.65 -7.56 -13.31
CA GLY A 307 -0.29 -7.00 -14.27
C GLY A 307 -0.44 -5.47 -14.13
N VAL A 308 -0.99 -4.88 -15.17
CA VAL A 308 -1.09 -3.42 -15.33
C VAL A 308 -1.80 -2.74 -14.16
N PHE A 309 -2.87 -3.32 -13.66
CA PHE A 309 -3.67 -2.77 -12.57
C PHE A 309 -3.34 -3.36 -11.21
N VAL A 310 -2.38 -4.28 -11.12
CA VAL A 310 -1.96 -4.86 -9.85
C VAL A 310 -1.44 -3.76 -8.91
N ARG A 311 -1.80 -3.89 -7.65
CA ARG A 311 -1.34 -3.09 -6.51
C ARG A 311 -0.91 -4.06 -5.41
N SER A 312 -0.18 -3.58 -4.41
CA SER A 312 0.31 -4.43 -3.30
C SER A 312 -0.79 -5.25 -2.62
N SER A 313 -2.00 -4.72 -2.53
CA SER A 313 -3.16 -5.39 -1.93
C SER A 313 -4.19 -5.94 -2.94
N TYR A 314 -3.87 -5.96 -4.25
CA TYR A 314 -4.79 -6.48 -5.26
C TYR A 314 -4.93 -7.99 -5.14
N ARG A 315 -6.18 -8.47 -4.96
CA ARG A 315 -6.52 -9.90 -4.79
C ARG A 315 -5.66 -10.59 -3.72
N ALA A 316 -5.39 -9.84 -2.63
CA ALA A 316 -4.47 -10.28 -1.58
C ALA A 316 -4.92 -11.59 -0.89
N GLU A 317 -6.22 -11.88 -0.89
CA GLU A 317 -6.78 -13.13 -0.36
C GLU A 317 -6.20 -14.40 -1.01
N ARG A 318 -5.73 -14.33 -2.25
CA ARG A 318 -5.16 -15.47 -2.98
C ARG A 318 -3.82 -15.95 -2.42
N VAL A 319 -3.12 -15.09 -1.70
CA VAL A 319 -1.81 -15.41 -1.12
C VAL A 319 -1.87 -16.64 -0.20
N LEU A 320 -2.95 -16.79 0.56
CA LEU A 320 -3.13 -17.93 1.47
C LEU A 320 -3.67 -19.19 0.78
N GLU A 321 -4.21 -19.05 -0.41
CA GLU A 321 -4.73 -20.18 -1.20
C GLU A 321 -3.65 -20.91 -1.99
N HIS A 322 -2.40 -20.44 -1.96
CA HIS A 322 -1.28 -20.92 -2.79
C HIS A 322 -1.65 -21.04 -4.28
N ASN A 323 -2.50 -20.15 -4.73
CA ASN A 323 -3.10 -20.23 -6.04
C ASN A 323 -2.27 -19.46 -7.06
N ASN A 324 -1.23 -20.12 -7.59
CA ASN A 324 -0.40 -19.62 -8.69
C ASN A 324 -1.14 -19.54 -10.04
N VAL A 325 -2.45 -19.75 -10.05
CA VAL A 325 -3.27 -19.56 -11.25
C VAL A 325 -3.21 -18.10 -11.60
N GLY A 326 -2.60 -17.78 -12.74
CA GLY A 326 -2.57 -16.44 -13.30
C GLY A 326 -3.95 -15.82 -13.26
N LEU A 327 -4.02 -14.48 -13.32
CA LEU A 327 -5.26 -13.77 -13.54
C LEU A 327 -5.93 -14.41 -14.76
N GLY A 328 -6.79 -15.41 -14.48
CA GLY A 328 -7.54 -16.07 -15.52
C GLY A 328 -8.32 -14.99 -16.27
N SER A 329 -8.22 -15.02 -17.55
CA SER A 329 -9.08 -14.25 -18.45
C SER A 329 -10.54 -14.59 -18.13
N ASP A 330 -11.19 -13.76 -17.32
CA ASP A 330 -12.63 -13.61 -17.23
C ASP A 330 -13.02 -12.18 -17.62
#